data_9c10908c4b2d57fa95c3d9a3cec7bd21
#
_entry.id   9c10908c4b2d57fa95c3d9a3cec7bd21
#
_cell.length_a   1.000
_cell.length_b   1.000
_cell.length_c   1.000
_cell.angle_alpha   90.00
_cell.angle_beta   90.00
_cell.angle_gamma   90.00
#
_symmetry.space_group_name_H-M   'P 1'
#
loop_
_entity.id
_entity.type
_entity.pdbx_description
1 polymer ?
#
loop_
_entity_poly.entity_id
_entity_poly.type
_entity_poly.pdbx_seq_one_letter_code
_entity_poly.pdbx_strand_id
1 'polypeptide(L)'
;TSAGTHPKLSPVLVTSADQAAKLFGVGSMLHAMLAAVKKANGYVETWALAAEDNESGQKAAATVTLSGSTTKSGTLWLYVGGVSVSCKVVAGEELSAVATRLASAVNADATLPVTAQAAEKAVTLTCRWAGLTGNDLDLRLNVYGEDTPAGLVATCTAFTGGTANPDVTDAIAAFGDEQWHGIVMPWTDAANMTALESELDLRWGPMKQAESIAFTAFRGTLGETSTHGNARNSHLVTCMGTGRSPTPPYIWAAVNAVTAIASLETDPARPLQTLALPGVIPPALPDRWTMEERNVLLHDGIATFMVQSGDVVAIERQVTMYQTNVWNMPDPSYLDVNTPATLGYIRYATRARILQKFPRHKLASDGTRFGPGQAIVTPSVIRGELLALYRELEEAGIVENFDQYKADLIVERNKDD
;
A
#
# COMPACT_ATOMS: atom_id res chain seq x y z
N THR A 1 3.16 3.35 18.19
CA THR A 1 1.92 4.04 18.61
C THR A 1 1.87 4.21 20.13
N SER A 2 2.49 5.27 20.65
CA SER A 2 2.58 5.53 22.10
C SER A 2 1.23 5.81 22.79
N ALA A 3 0.15 6.00 22.03
CA ALA A 3 -1.20 6.28 22.55
C ALA A 3 -2.21 5.14 22.34
N GLY A 4 -1.80 4.03 21.74
CA GLY A 4 -2.67 2.87 21.52
C GLY A 4 -2.65 1.91 22.71
N THR A 5 -3.67 1.04 22.77
CA THR A 5 -3.85 0.02 23.82
C THR A 5 -3.46 -1.39 23.37
N HIS A 6 -3.32 -1.60 22.06
CA HIS A 6 -3.03 -2.92 21.50
C HIS A 6 -1.53 -3.24 21.63
N PRO A 7 -1.16 -4.49 21.99
CA PRO A 7 0.23 -4.91 22.03
C PRO A 7 0.90 -4.77 20.68
N LYS A 8 2.17 -4.40 20.66
CA LYS A 8 2.99 -4.35 19.47
C LYS A 8 3.24 -5.76 18.93
N LEU A 9 3.54 -5.87 17.65
CA LEU A 9 3.86 -7.14 16.97
C LEU A 9 2.82 -8.24 17.15
N SER A 10 1.58 -7.86 17.45
CA SER A 10 0.45 -8.80 17.55
C SER A 10 -0.58 -8.46 16.47
N PRO A 11 -0.83 -9.34 15.51
CA PRO A 11 -1.86 -9.11 14.49
C PRO A 11 -3.26 -9.03 15.11
N VAL A 12 -4.07 -8.09 14.66
CA VAL A 12 -5.44 -7.93 15.14
C VAL A 12 -6.39 -7.57 14.01
N LEU A 13 -7.56 -8.20 13.98
CA LEU A 13 -8.62 -7.89 13.04
C LEU A 13 -9.22 -6.50 13.35
N VAL A 14 -9.30 -5.65 12.34
CA VAL A 14 -9.86 -4.31 12.44
C VAL A 14 -11.09 -4.18 11.57
N THR A 15 -12.22 -3.87 12.19
CA THR A 15 -13.52 -3.79 11.52
C THR A 15 -13.99 -2.36 11.26
N SER A 16 -13.44 -1.37 11.98
CA SER A 16 -13.83 0.04 11.84
C SER A 16 -12.69 1.01 12.15
N ALA A 17 -12.81 2.25 11.65
CA ALA A 17 -11.88 3.34 11.96
C ALA A 17 -11.86 3.69 13.47
N ASP A 18 -13.02 3.64 14.14
CA ASP A 18 -13.12 3.90 15.58
C ASP A 18 -12.40 2.84 16.40
N GLN A 19 -12.46 1.57 15.99
CA GLN A 19 -11.69 0.51 16.60
C GLN A 19 -10.19 0.74 16.40
N ALA A 20 -9.76 1.11 15.19
CA ALA A 20 -8.36 1.44 14.90
C ALA A 20 -7.86 2.59 15.77
N ALA A 21 -8.68 3.64 15.97
CA ALA A 21 -8.36 4.77 16.85
C ALA A 21 -8.12 4.34 18.31
N LYS A 22 -8.92 3.42 18.84
CA LYS A 22 -8.77 2.90 20.20
C LYS A 22 -7.53 2.01 20.33
N LEU A 23 -7.31 1.11 19.35
CA LEU A 23 -6.20 0.17 19.39
C LEU A 23 -4.84 0.82 19.18
N PHE A 24 -4.74 1.78 18.25
CA PHE A 24 -3.44 2.32 17.78
C PHE A 24 -3.23 3.79 18.11
N GLY A 25 -4.22 4.45 18.72
CA GLY A 25 -4.17 5.87 19.07
C GLY A 25 -4.56 6.79 17.91
N VAL A 26 -5.41 7.78 18.22
CA VAL A 26 -5.85 8.81 17.27
C VAL A 26 -4.65 9.59 16.74
N GLY A 27 -4.61 9.82 15.43
CA GLY A 27 -3.51 10.56 14.77
C GLY A 27 -2.23 9.76 14.56
N SER A 28 -2.19 8.47 14.91
CA SER A 28 -1.08 7.60 14.52
C SER A 28 -1.13 7.26 13.03
N MET A 29 0.02 6.94 12.42
CA MET A 29 0.09 6.53 11.01
C MET A 29 -0.82 5.32 10.74
N LEU A 30 -0.77 4.30 11.58
CA LEU A 30 -1.58 3.08 11.41
C LEU A 30 -3.09 3.37 11.54
N HIS A 31 -3.51 4.24 12.47
CA HIS A 31 -4.91 4.67 12.54
C HIS A 31 -5.34 5.38 11.25
N ALA A 32 -4.53 6.30 10.72
CA ALA A 32 -4.83 7.02 9.49
C ALA A 32 -4.94 6.07 8.29
N MET A 33 -4.03 5.11 8.15
CA MET A 33 -4.07 4.07 7.11
C MET A 33 -5.35 3.24 7.19
N LEU A 34 -5.69 2.74 8.38
CA LEU A 34 -6.88 1.90 8.59
C LEU A 34 -8.18 2.69 8.39
N ALA A 35 -8.24 3.94 8.79
CA ALA A 35 -9.38 4.83 8.52
C ALA A 35 -9.57 5.02 7.00
N ALA A 36 -8.48 5.22 6.26
CA ALA A 36 -8.51 5.32 4.80
C ALA A 36 -8.95 4.01 4.13
N VAL A 37 -8.44 2.86 4.58
CA VAL A 37 -8.88 1.53 4.12
C VAL A 37 -10.38 1.35 4.32
N LYS A 38 -10.90 1.59 5.54
CA LYS A 38 -12.32 1.38 5.85
C LYS A 38 -13.23 2.38 5.14
N LYS A 39 -12.74 3.57 4.82
CA LYS A 39 -13.44 4.55 4.00
C LYS A 39 -13.49 4.14 2.52
N ALA A 40 -12.40 3.59 2.00
CA ALA A 40 -12.30 3.15 0.61
C ALA A 40 -13.10 1.86 0.37
N ASN A 41 -12.94 0.86 1.24
CA ASN A 41 -13.72 -0.37 1.21
C ASN A 41 -13.81 -0.97 2.64
N GLY A 42 -14.99 -0.89 3.23
CA GLY A 42 -15.24 -1.41 4.58
C GLY A 42 -15.44 -2.92 4.67
N TYR A 43 -15.63 -3.59 3.53
CA TYR A 43 -15.98 -5.02 3.50
C TYR A 43 -14.75 -5.94 3.46
N VAL A 44 -13.61 -5.47 2.96
CA VAL A 44 -12.37 -6.27 2.91
C VAL A 44 -11.90 -6.53 4.34
N GLU A 45 -11.68 -7.81 4.64
CA GLU A 45 -11.10 -8.23 5.90
C GLU A 45 -9.71 -7.63 6.05
N THR A 46 -9.50 -6.89 7.13
CA THR A 46 -8.29 -6.10 7.33
C THR A 46 -7.69 -6.37 8.68
N TRP A 47 -6.46 -6.85 8.67
CA TRP A 47 -5.65 -7.06 9.87
C TRP A 47 -4.61 -5.96 10.00
N ALA A 48 -4.24 -5.65 11.22
CA ALA A 48 -3.25 -4.63 11.51
C ALA A 48 -2.18 -5.15 12.46
N LEU A 49 -0.96 -4.75 12.18
CA LEU A 49 0.22 -5.03 12.99
C LEU A 49 0.94 -3.71 13.30
N ALA A 50 1.13 -3.40 14.57
CA ALA A 50 1.82 -2.19 15.00
C ALA A 50 3.31 -2.45 15.19
N ALA A 51 4.16 -1.74 14.48
CA ALA A 51 5.59 -1.64 14.74
C ALA A 51 5.91 -0.49 15.70
N GLU A 52 7.04 -0.57 16.38
CA GLU A 52 7.58 0.51 17.21
C GLU A 52 8.37 1.50 16.36
N ASP A 53 8.39 2.75 16.79
CA ASP A 53 9.36 3.71 16.28
C ASP A 53 10.79 3.23 16.61
N ASN A 54 11.73 3.48 15.69
CA ASN A 54 13.13 3.18 15.95
C ASN A 54 13.65 4.05 17.12
N GLU A 55 14.39 3.46 18.04
CA GLU A 55 14.92 4.19 19.21
C GLU A 55 15.84 5.37 18.84
N SER A 56 16.55 5.27 17.71
CA SER A 56 17.37 6.34 17.14
C SER A 56 16.59 7.30 16.23
N GLY A 57 15.30 7.02 16.01
CA GLY A 57 14.44 7.75 15.09
C GLY A 57 14.16 9.18 15.57
N GLN A 58 14.19 10.12 14.62
CA GLN A 58 13.81 11.51 14.86
C GLN A 58 12.48 11.80 14.18
N LYS A 59 11.73 12.74 14.77
CA LYS A 59 10.46 13.21 14.21
C LYS A 59 10.71 14.30 13.19
N ALA A 60 10.02 14.23 12.05
CA ALA A 60 10.04 15.33 11.10
C ALA A 60 9.31 16.55 11.64
N ALA A 61 9.80 17.74 11.27
CA ALA A 61 9.17 19.00 11.62
C ALA A 61 9.13 19.96 10.43
N ALA A 62 8.12 20.83 10.44
CA ALA A 62 7.95 21.93 9.50
C ALA A 62 7.52 23.19 10.23
N THR A 63 7.74 24.37 9.64
CA THR A 63 7.41 25.65 10.27
C THR A 63 6.53 26.48 9.36
N VAL A 64 5.46 27.06 9.92
CA VAL A 64 4.69 28.14 9.33
C VAL A 64 5.15 29.44 9.95
N THR A 65 5.69 30.33 9.14
CA THR A 65 6.17 31.66 9.60
C THR A 65 5.20 32.73 9.13
N LEU A 66 4.76 33.57 10.07
CA LEU A 66 3.87 34.70 9.81
C LEU A 66 4.67 36.01 9.78
N SER A 67 4.38 36.87 8.81
CA SER A 67 4.99 38.19 8.69
C SER A 67 4.01 39.21 8.11
N GLY A 68 4.41 40.48 7.99
CA GLY A 68 3.52 41.56 7.56
C GLY A 68 2.66 42.10 8.71
N SER A 69 1.40 42.44 8.42
CA SER A 69 0.44 42.99 9.38
C SER A 69 -0.98 42.54 9.04
N THR A 70 -1.82 42.35 10.05
CA THR A 70 -3.22 41.95 9.88
C THR A 70 -4.08 43.18 9.55
N THR A 71 -4.10 43.60 8.29
CA THR A 71 -4.88 44.81 7.89
C THR A 71 -6.36 44.57 7.75
N LYS A 72 -6.75 43.32 7.42
CA LYS A 72 -8.18 42.92 7.33
C LYS A 72 -8.40 41.60 8.04
N SER A 73 -9.60 41.46 8.61
CA SER A 73 -10.05 40.18 9.14
C SER A 73 -10.33 39.18 8.01
N GLY A 74 -10.08 37.90 8.29
CA GLY A 74 -10.30 36.80 7.33
C GLY A 74 -9.99 35.45 7.96
N THR A 75 -9.79 34.45 7.12
CA THR A 75 -9.43 33.09 7.52
C THR A 75 -8.14 32.68 6.83
N LEU A 76 -7.16 32.22 7.59
CA LEU A 76 -5.97 31.55 7.06
C LEU A 76 -6.25 30.05 6.96
N TRP A 77 -6.04 29.50 5.76
CA TRP A 77 -6.24 28.08 5.47
C TRP A 77 -4.89 27.37 5.36
N LEU A 78 -4.66 26.43 6.27
CA LEU A 78 -3.49 25.56 6.27
C LEU A 78 -3.93 24.13 5.94
N TYR A 79 -3.12 23.43 5.15
CA TYR A 79 -3.37 22.03 4.77
C TYR A 79 -2.20 21.17 5.22
N VAL A 80 -2.49 20.13 6.00
CA VAL A 80 -1.50 19.17 6.51
C VAL A 80 -1.87 17.79 5.99
N GLY A 81 -1.04 17.22 5.11
CA GLY A 81 -1.33 15.93 4.49
C GLY A 81 -2.67 15.92 3.73
N GLY A 82 -3.07 17.07 3.15
CA GLY A 82 -4.33 17.25 2.44
C GLY A 82 -5.54 17.56 3.33
N VAL A 83 -5.40 17.55 4.67
CA VAL A 83 -6.47 17.90 5.61
C VAL A 83 -6.43 19.38 5.93
N SER A 84 -7.56 20.09 5.78
CA SER A 84 -7.66 21.54 6.00
C SER A 84 -7.78 21.90 7.48
N VAL A 85 -7.04 22.93 7.87
CA VAL A 85 -7.15 23.59 9.18
C VAL A 85 -7.43 25.08 8.94
N SER A 86 -8.51 25.60 9.52
CA SER A 86 -8.87 27.01 9.41
C SER A 86 -8.47 27.77 10.67
N CYS A 87 -7.87 28.96 10.48
CA CYS A 87 -7.52 29.86 11.56
C CYS A 87 -8.09 31.26 11.31
N LYS A 88 -8.92 31.74 12.22
CA LYS A 88 -9.47 33.10 12.14
C LYS A 88 -8.35 34.12 12.37
N VAL A 89 -8.32 35.16 11.54
CA VAL A 89 -7.46 36.33 11.67
C VAL A 89 -8.32 37.56 11.88
N VAL A 90 -7.97 38.40 12.84
CA VAL A 90 -8.69 39.64 13.15
C VAL A 90 -7.82 40.84 12.76
N ALA A 91 -8.42 41.86 12.15
CA ALA A 91 -7.68 43.07 11.76
C ALA A 91 -7.04 43.76 12.98
N GLY A 92 -5.78 44.13 12.85
CA GLY A 92 -5.00 44.83 13.89
C GLY A 92 -4.46 43.93 15.00
N GLU A 93 -4.67 42.59 14.93
CA GLU A 93 -4.11 41.71 15.98
C GLU A 93 -2.62 41.42 15.76
N GLU A 94 -1.93 41.10 16.85
CA GLU A 94 -0.53 40.69 16.84
C GLU A 94 -0.35 39.33 16.17
N LEU A 95 0.72 39.16 15.37
CA LEU A 95 1.01 37.92 14.68
C LEU A 95 1.24 36.74 15.64
N SER A 96 1.74 36.99 16.85
CA SER A 96 1.89 35.98 17.88
C SER A 96 0.56 35.41 18.36
N ALA A 97 -0.50 36.23 18.40
CA ALA A 97 -1.84 35.75 18.73
C ALA A 97 -2.43 34.88 17.61
N VAL A 98 -2.18 35.26 16.33
CA VAL A 98 -2.54 34.43 15.16
C VAL A 98 -1.79 33.09 15.20
N ALA A 99 -0.47 33.11 15.47
CA ALA A 99 0.34 31.89 15.59
C ALA A 99 -0.16 30.96 16.69
N THR A 100 -0.48 31.51 17.87
CA THR A 100 -1.04 30.73 19.00
C THR A 100 -2.37 30.10 18.62
N ARG A 101 -3.25 30.83 17.94
CA ARG A 101 -4.54 30.32 17.50
C ARG A 101 -4.40 29.26 16.41
N LEU A 102 -3.47 29.44 15.46
CA LEU A 102 -3.17 28.45 14.44
C LEU A 102 -2.67 27.14 15.08
N ALA A 103 -1.74 27.21 16.00
CA ALA A 103 -1.24 26.05 16.75
C ALA A 103 -2.38 25.35 17.51
N SER A 104 -3.27 26.12 18.14
CA SER A 104 -4.45 25.58 18.83
C SER A 104 -5.43 24.91 17.86
N ALA A 105 -5.65 25.49 16.67
CA ALA A 105 -6.51 24.92 15.65
C ALA A 105 -5.96 23.58 15.11
N VAL A 106 -4.65 23.48 14.88
CA VAL A 106 -4.00 22.23 14.50
C VAL A 106 -4.15 21.18 15.61
N ASN A 107 -3.91 21.54 16.85
CA ASN A 107 -3.97 20.59 17.98
C ASN A 107 -5.41 20.19 18.37
N ALA A 108 -6.41 20.97 17.97
CA ALA A 108 -7.82 20.63 18.18
C ALA A 108 -8.27 19.42 17.34
N ASP A 109 -7.66 19.21 16.18
CA ASP A 109 -7.89 18.01 15.38
C ASP A 109 -6.86 16.92 15.74
N ALA A 110 -7.24 16.04 16.64
CA ALA A 110 -6.40 14.94 17.08
C ALA A 110 -6.10 13.91 15.96
N THR A 111 -6.85 13.92 14.86
CA THR A 111 -6.63 12.99 13.72
C THR A 111 -5.45 13.40 12.85
N LEU A 112 -5.02 14.66 12.93
CA LEU A 112 -3.85 15.13 12.20
C LEU A 112 -2.58 14.36 12.61
N PRO A 113 -1.68 14.08 11.66
CA PRO A 113 -0.45 13.36 11.89
C PRO A 113 0.62 14.18 12.64
N VAL A 114 0.29 15.38 13.09
CA VAL A 114 1.20 16.35 13.69
C VAL A 114 0.67 16.92 15.00
N THR A 115 1.57 17.50 15.78
CA THR A 115 1.27 18.45 16.86
C THR A 115 1.88 19.80 16.52
N ALA A 116 1.32 20.90 17.02
CA ALA A 116 1.78 22.24 16.73
C ALA A 116 2.14 23.01 17.99
N GLN A 117 3.21 23.79 17.93
CA GLN A 117 3.65 24.71 18.98
C GLN A 117 3.95 26.08 18.39
N ALA A 118 3.36 27.12 18.97
CA ALA A 118 3.63 28.50 18.57
C ALA A 118 4.83 29.06 19.36
N ALA A 119 5.68 29.79 18.66
CA ALA A 119 6.75 30.59 19.24
C ALA A 119 6.81 31.91 18.49
N GLU A 120 6.53 33.04 19.17
CA GLU A 120 6.41 34.35 18.56
C GLU A 120 5.51 34.38 17.32
N LYS A 121 6.08 34.55 16.13
CA LYS A 121 5.38 34.62 14.83
C LYS A 121 5.48 33.33 14.03
N ALA A 122 5.98 32.26 14.63
CA ALA A 122 6.17 30.99 14.00
C ALA A 122 5.34 29.88 14.68
N VAL A 123 4.90 28.91 13.88
CA VAL A 123 4.25 27.69 14.36
C VAL A 123 5.06 26.50 13.86
N THR A 124 5.66 25.76 14.77
CA THR A 124 6.35 24.51 14.45
C THR A 124 5.38 23.36 14.52
N LEU A 125 5.24 22.61 13.43
CA LEU A 125 4.48 21.38 13.35
C LEU A 125 5.45 20.21 13.43
N THR A 126 5.21 19.28 14.36
CA THR A 126 6.06 18.10 14.58
C THR A 126 5.24 16.83 14.31
N CYS A 127 5.76 15.92 13.50
CA CYS A 127 5.14 14.62 13.23
C CYS A 127 4.96 13.84 14.54
N ARG A 128 3.85 13.09 14.67
CA ARG A 128 3.55 12.33 15.89
C ARG A 128 4.46 11.13 16.09
N TRP A 129 5.01 10.54 15.02
CA TRP A 129 5.92 9.40 15.03
C TRP A 129 7.31 9.79 14.51
N ALA A 130 8.32 8.99 14.83
CA ALA A 130 9.66 9.10 14.29
C ALA A 130 9.79 8.30 12.97
N GLY A 131 10.75 8.68 12.12
CA GLY A 131 11.02 7.99 10.87
C GLY A 131 10.95 8.89 9.64
N LEU A 132 11.41 8.34 8.52
CA LEU A 132 11.48 9.05 7.23
C LEU A 132 10.10 9.42 6.68
N THR A 133 9.07 8.63 6.98
CA THR A 133 7.70 8.86 6.48
C THR A 133 7.09 10.19 6.93
N GLY A 134 7.62 10.79 8.02
CA GLY A 134 7.23 12.13 8.44
C GLY A 134 7.68 13.23 7.48
N ASN A 135 8.79 13.02 6.75
CA ASN A 135 9.29 13.98 5.75
C ASN A 135 8.38 14.08 4.52
N ASP A 136 7.55 13.05 4.28
CA ASP A 136 6.63 12.99 3.14
C ASP A 136 5.30 13.72 3.40
N LEU A 137 5.10 14.24 4.61
CA LEU A 137 3.91 15.03 4.92
C LEU A 137 3.91 16.33 4.12
N ASP A 138 2.79 16.60 3.46
CA ASP A 138 2.60 17.84 2.72
C ASP A 138 2.12 18.96 3.63
N LEU A 139 2.67 20.17 3.46
CA LEU A 139 2.26 21.38 4.18
C LEU A 139 2.10 22.53 3.21
N ARG A 140 0.88 22.99 3.01
CA ARG A 140 0.54 24.06 2.05
C ARG A 140 -0.48 25.03 2.62
N LEU A 141 -0.54 26.21 2.01
CA LEU A 141 -1.58 27.20 2.25
C LEU A 141 -2.49 27.29 1.03
N ASN A 142 -3.76 27.58 1.26
CA ASN A 142 -4.70 28.01 0.23
C ASN A 142 -4.78 27.06 -0.99
N VAL A 143 -4.91 25.76 -0.76
CA VAL A 143 -4.86 24.70 -1.80
C VAL A 143 -5.99 24.84 -2.82
N TYR A 144 -7.16 25.33 -2.39
CA TYR A 144 -8.34 25.44 -3.24
C TYR A 144 -8.62 26.87 -3.72
N GLY A 145 -7.60 27.72 -3.73
CA GLY A 145 -7.72 29.10 -4.21
C GLY A 145 -8.25 30.08 -3.17
N GLU A 146 -8.15 29.73 -1.89
CA GLU A 146 -8.48 30.65 -0.79
C GLU A 146 -7.43 31.77 -0.72
N ASP A 147 -7.86 32.94 -0.26
CA ASP A 147 -6.99 34.09 -0.07
C ASP A 147 -6.45 34.19 1.36
N THR A 148 -5.15 34.48 1.48
CA THR A 148 -4.58 34.90 2.76
C THR A 148 -5.12 36.28 3.14
N PRO A 149 -5.51 36.51 4.41
CA PRO A 149 -6.00 37.82 4.84
C PRO A 149 -5.05 38.95 4.49
N ALA A 150 -5.58 40.04 3.96
CA ALA A 150 -4.77 41.15 3.41
C ALA A 150 -3.78 41.71 4.46
N GLY A 151 -2.52 41.92 4.02
CA GLY A 151 -1.41 42.37 4.84
C GLY A 151 -0.68 41.26 5.60
N LEU A 152 -1.32 40.11 5.82
CA LEU A 152 -0.65 38.93 6.38
C LEU A 152 0.11 38.17 5.28
N VAL A 153 1.33 37.80 5.58
CA VAL A 153 2.12 36.87 4.75
C VAL A 153 2.43 35.64 5.60
N ALA A 154 2.08 34.47 5.07
CA ALA A 154 2.39 33.19 5.69
C ALA A 154 3.24 32.34 4.75
N THR A 155 4.30 31.74 5.24
CA THR A 155 5.20 30.86 4.49
C THR A 155 5.36 29.53 5.20
N CYS A 156 5.38 28.42 4.46
CA CYS A 156 5.57 27.08 4.98
C CYS A 156 6.91 26.52 4.52
N THR A 157 7.63 25.83 5.42
CA THR A 157 8.75 24.95 5.04
C THR A 157 8.24 23.54 4.77
N ALA A 158 9.01 22.74 4.04
CA ALA A 158 8.73 21.31 3.96
C ALA A 158 9.01 20.61 5.30
N PHE A 159 8.38 19.48 5.55
CA PHE A 159 8.76 18.60 6.65
C PHE A 159 10.13 17.98 6.40
N THR A 160 11.01 18.06 7.38
CA THR A 160 12.37 17.52 7.33
C THR A 160 12.81 17.05 8.72
N GLY A 161 13.96 16.36 8.78
CA GLY A 161 14.55 15.92 10.05
C GLY A 161 14.03 14.58 10.56
N GLY A 162 13.06 13.97 9.90
CA GLY A 162 12.66 12.59 10.19
C GLY A 162 13.78 11.62 9.78
N THR A 163 14.17 10.73 10.68
CA THR A 163 15.26 9.75 10.44
C THR A 163 14.91 8.41 11.05
N ALA A 164 15.55 7.35 10.54
CA ALA A 164 15.47 5.98 11.05
C ALA A 164 14.03 5.43 11.15
N ASN A 165 13.56 4.82 10.05
CA ASN A 165 12.32 4.06 10.07
C ASN A 165 12.38 2.89 11.08
N PRO A 166 11.23 2.37 11.54
CA PRO A 166 11.17 1.09 12.24
C PRO A 166 11.89 -0.03 11.48
N ASP A 167 12.50 -0.96 12.18
CA ASP A 167 12.91 -2.24 11.61
C ASP A 167 11.68 -3.16 11.55
N VAL A 168 11.37 -3.66 10.36
CA VAL A 168 10.19 -4.50 10.14
C VAL A 168 10.45 -6.00 10.33
N THR A 169 11.66 -6.41 10.66
CA THR A 169 12.05 -7.83 10.76
C THR A 169 11.16 -8.58 11.76
N ASP A 170 10.94 -8.02 12.94
CA ASP A 170 10.08 -8.63 13.96
C ASP A 170 8.60 -8.59 13.55
N ALA A 171 8.17 -7.53 12.84
CA ALA A 171 6.82 -7.43 12.31
C ALA A 171 6.56 -8.47 11.22
N ILE A 172 7.53 -8.73 10.36
CA ILE A 172 7.50 -9.78 9.33
C ILE A 172 7.43 -11.16 10.00
N ALA A 173 8.23 -11.41 11.03
CA ALA A 173 8.17 -12.66 11.78
C ALA A 173 6.78 -12.91 12.41
N ALA A 174 6.08 -11.84 12.81
CA ALA A 174 4.73 -11.93 13.36
C ALA A 174 3.63 -12.22 12.32
N PHE A 175 3.93 -12.22 11.01
CA PHE A 175 2.98 -12.63 9.97
C PHE A 175 2.58 -14.12 10.10
N GLY A 176 3.46 -14.95 10.68
CA GLY A 176 3.25 -16.37 10.81
C GLY A 176 3.05 -17.09 9.48
N ASP A 177 2.36 -18.22 9.53
CA ASP A 177 2.03 -19.05 8.36
C ASP A 177 0.65 -18.71 7.76
N GLU A 178 -0.02 -17.69 8.29
CA GLU A 178 -1.34 -17.26 7.82
C GLU A 178 -1.27 -16.73 6.36
N GLN A 179 -2.34 -16.96 5.61
CA GLN A 179 -2.48 -16.48 4.25
C GLN A 179 -2.87 -15.00 4.27
N TRP A 180 -1.96 -14.13 3.84
CA TRP A 180 -2.22 -12.71 3.62
C TRP A 180 -2.23 -12.42 2.11
N HIS A 181 -3.38 -12.10 1.52
CA HIS A 181 -3.47 -11.81 0.09
C HIS A 181 -2.76 -10.50 -0.28
N GLY A 182 -2.94 -9.47 0.55
CA GLY A 182 -2.28 -8.17 0.37
C GLY A 182 -1.61 -7.69 1.64
N ILE A 183 -0.40 -7.18 1.51
CA ILE A 183 0.39 -6.58 2.60
C ILE A 183 0.63 -5.12 2.28
N VAL A 184 0.29 -4.21 3.19
CA VAL A 184 0.55 -2.78 3.02
C VAL A 184 1.82 -2.42 3.80
N MET A 185 2.81 -1.90 3.08
CA MET A 185 4.10 -1.49 3.63
C MET A 185 4.28 0.03 3.46
N PRO A 186 4.27 0.80 4.57
CA PRO A 186 4.41 2.26 4.49
C PRO A 186 5.86 2.74 4.36
N TRP A 187 6.84 1.87 4.62
CA TRP A 187 8.27 2.21 4.60
C TRP A 187 8.92 1.68 3.33
N THR A 188 9.58 2.57 2.59
CA THR A 188 10.20 2.27 1.28
C THR A 188 11.72 2.35 1.30
N ASP A 189 12.32 2.43 2.48
CA ASP A 189 13.78 2.37 2.62
C ASP A 189 14.33 0.97 2.28
N ALA A 190 15.58 0.94 1.84
CA ALA A 190 16.20 -0.25 1.26
C ALA A 190 16.22 -1.47 2.19
N ALA A 191 16.44 -1.26 3.50
CA ALA A 191 16.54 -2.36 4.46
C ALA A 191 15.17 -3.03 4.65
N ASN A 192 14.14 -2.24 4.91
CA ASN A 192 12.79 -2.71 5.11
C ASN A 192 12.20 -3.37 3.86
N MET A 193 12.44 -2.78 2.68
CA MET A 193 12.01 -3.38 1.41
C MET A 193 12.69 -4.73 1.17
N THR A 194 13.99 -4.84 1.41
CA THR A 194 14.72 -6.11 1.22
C THR A 194 14.22 -7.20 2.18
N ALA A 195 13.93 -6.85 3.43
CA ALA A 195 13.37 -7.80 4.40
C ALA A 195 11.98 -8.30 3.94
N LEU A 196 11.11 -7.39 3.47
CA LEU A 196 9.78 -7.74 2.96
C LEU A 196 9.86 -8.61 1.70
N GLU A 197 10.68 -8.23 0.72
CA GLU A 197 10.88 -8.99 -0.52
C GLU A 197 11.34 -10.41 -0.24
N SER A 198 12.29 -10.58 0.68
CA SER A 198 12.78 -11.90 1.11
C SER A 198 11.68 -12.76 1.73
N GLU A 199 10.81 -12.19 2.57
CA GLU A 199 9.67 -12.92 3.14
C GLU A 199 8.63 -13.28 2.06
N LEU A 200 8.35 -12.39 1.13
CA LEU A 200 7.42 -12.66 0.03
C LEU A 200 7.91 -13.82 -0.86
N ASP A 201 9.21 -13.88 -1.15
CA ASP A 201 9.82 -14.98 -1.91
C ASP A 201 9.71 -16.30 -1.13
N LEU A 202 9.93 -16.30 0.19
CA LEU A 202 9.71 -17.47 1.04
C LEU A 202 8.24 -17.92 1.02
N ARG A 203 7.29 -16.97 1.09
CA ARG A 203 5.85 -17.25 1.01
C ARG A 203 5.43 -17.79 -0.34
N TRP A 204 6.01 -17.29 -1.40
CA TRP A 204 5.81 -17.80 -2.75
C TRP A 204 6.40 -19.19 -2.94
N GLY A 205 7.41 -19.56 -2.17
CA GLY A 205 8.12 -20.82 -2.25
C GLY A 205 7.26 -22.06 -1.91
N PRO A 206 7.73 -23.26 -2.28
CA PRO A 206 6.97 -24.49 -2.13
C PRO A 206 6.76 -24.91 -0.67
N MET A 207 7.52 -24.39 0.27
CA MET A 207 7.47 -24.77 1.68
C MET A 207 6.36 -24.00 2.43
N LYS A 208 6.19 -22.69 2.15
CA LYS A 208 5.13 -21.89 2.79
C LYS A 208 3.82 -21.90 2.00
N GLN A 209 3.87 -21.73 0.70
CA GLN A 209 2.71 -21.71 -0.20
C GLN A 209 1.60 -20.75 0.26
N ALA A 210 1.99 -19.58 0.73
CA ALA A 210 1.14 -18.52 1.27
C ALA A 210 1.33 -17.23 0.45
N GLU A 211 0.99 -17.31 -0.83
CA GLU A 211 1.22 -16.30 -1.83
C GLU A 211 0.63 -14.95 -1.41
N SER A 212 1.44 -13.89 -1.43
CA SER A 212 1.07 -12.54 -0.99
C SER A 212 1.63 -11.51 -1.94
N ILE A 213 0.95 -10.37 -2.08
CA ILE A 213 1.42 -9.22 -2.85
C ILE A 213 1.55 -8.02 -1.90
N ALA A 214 2.69 -7.34 -1.91
CA ALA A 214 2.89 -6.14 -1.11
C ALA A 214 2.61 -4.87 -1.92
N PHE A 215 1.95 -3.93 -1.27
CA PHE A 215 1.58 -2.62 -1.80
C PHE A 215 2.34 -1.54 -1.05
N THR A 216 3.08 -0.75 -1.79
CA THR A 216 3.83 0.40 -1.32
C THR A 216 3.48 1.64 -2.13
N ALA A 217 3.93 2.80 -1.71
CA ALA A 217 3.83 4.02 -2.49
C ALA A 217 5.03 4.92 -2.21
N PHE A 218 5.48 5.63 -3.23
CA PHE A 218 6.65 6.50 -3.15
C PHE A 218 6.29 7.93 -3.57
N ARG A 219 6.67 8.91 -2.72
CA ARG A 219 6.51 10.34 -2.99
C ARG A 219 7.84 10.93 -3.40
N GLY A 220 7.90 11.54 -4.58
CA GLY A 220 9.11 12.16 -5.08
C GLY A 220 8.90 12.84 -6.43
N THR A 221 9.96 13.42 -6.94
CA THR A 221 10.06 13.86 -8.34
C THR A 221 10.10 12.66 -9.27
N LEU A 222 9.96 12.89 -10.57
CA LEU A 222 10.11 11.83 -11.58
C LEU A 222 11.44 11.07 -11.43
N GLY A 223 12.55 11.79 -11.30
CA GLY A 223 13.88 11.18 -11.18
C GLY A 223 14.08 10.39 -9.88
N GLU A 224 13.59 10.88 -8.75
CA GLU A 224 13.63 10.16 -7.47
C GLU A 224 12.79 8.88 -7.52
N THR A 225 11.59 8.96 -8.10
CA THR A 225 10.67 7.83 -8.24
C THR A 225 11.22 6.77 -9.18
N SER A 226 11.79 7.17 -10.33
CA SER A 226 12.49 6.31 -11.28
C SER A 226 13.69 5.60 -10.61
N THR A 227 14.51 6.35 -9.86
CA THR A 227 15.65 5.80 -9.12
C THR A 227 15.20 4.75 -8.09
N HIS A 228 14.10 5.03 -7.38
CA HIS A 228 13.53 4.09 -6.41
C HIS A 228 13.06 2.80 -7.09
N GLY A 229 12.36 2.90 -8.22
CA GLY A 229 11.89 1.76 -9.00
C GLY A 229 13.06 0.89 -9.51
N ASN A 230 14.04 1.52 -10.16
CA ASN A 230 15.22 0.84 -10.69
C ASN A 230 16.13 0.20 -9.64
N ALA A 231 15.99 0.56 -8.37
CA ALA A 231 16.72 -0.06 -7.27
C ALA A 231 16.12 -1.40 -6.82
N ARG A 232 14.99 -1.84 -7.40
CA ARG A 232 14.23 -3.02 -7.00
C ARG A 232 13.91 -3.92 -8.18
N ASN A 233 13.70 -5.22 -7.89
CA ASN A 233 13.33 -6.21 -8.91
C ASN A 233 12.49 -7.32 -8.27
N SER A 234 11.29 -7.00 -7.76
CA SER A 234 10.41 -7.98 -7.11
C SER A 234 9.10 -8.13 -7.88
N HIS A 235 8.71 -9.36 -8.16
CA HIS A 235 7.44 -9.71 -8.81
C HIS A 235 6.24 -9.74 -7.83
N LEU A 236 6.51 -9.62 -6.53
CA LEU A 236 5.51 -9.67 -5.47
C LEU A 236 5.30 -8.32 -4.77
N VAL A 237 5.98 -7.29 -5.23
CA VAL A 237 5.83 -5.92 -4.72
C VAL A 237 5.36 -5.01 -5.83
N THR A 238 4.41 -4.16 -5.53
CA THR A 238 3.98 -3.05 -6.37
C THR A 238 4.15 -1.74 -5.63
N CYS A 239 4.69 -0.73 -6.30
CA CYS A 239 4.89 0.60 -5.75
C CYS A 239 4.17 1.64 -6.60
N MET A 240 3.19 2.35 -6.01
CA MET A 240 2.51 3.45 -6.68
C MET A 240 3.33 4.73 -6.57
N GLY A 241 3.73 5.31 -7.71
CA GLY A 241 4.34 6.63 -7.74
C GLY A 241 3.28 7.69 -7.46
N THR A 242 3.46 8.51 -6.42
CA THR A 242 2.44 9.50 -6.01
C THR A 242 2.75 10.93 -6.46
N GLY A 243 3.95 11.17 -7.01
CA GLY A 243 4.41 12.51 -7.33
C GLY A 243 4.40 13.40 -6.08
N ARG A 244 3.96 14.65 -6.25
CA ARG A 244 3.79 15.63 -5.17
C ARG A 244 2.36 15.71 -4.65
N SER A 245 1.68 14.56 -4.55
CA SER A 245 0.34 14.49 -3.96
C SER A 245 0.33 15.07 -2.54
N PRO A 246 -0.72 15.82 -2.15
CA PRO A 246 -0.93 16.21 -0.76
C PRO A 246 -1.17 15.03 0.17
N THR A 247 -1.80 13.97 -0.35
CA THR A 247 -2.04 12.74 0.44
C THR A 247 -0.73 11.99 0.69
N PRO A 248 -0.40 11.64 1.93
CA PRO A 248 0.83 10.93 2.27
C PRO A 248 0.93 9.54 1.61
N PRO A 249 2.15 9.05 1.27
CA PRO A 249 2.35 7.76 0.58
C PRO A 249 1.75 6.57 1.32
N TYR A 250 1.82 6.53 2.64
CA TYR A 250 1.26 5.44 3.43
C TYR A 250 -0.27 5.33 3.30
N ILE A 251 -0.97 6.44 3.04
CA ILE A 251 -2.41 6.45 2.72
C ILE A 251 -2.64 5.94 1.29
N TRP A 252 -1.80 6.38 0.33
CA TRP A 252 -1.85 5.87 -1.04
C TRP A 252 -1.69 4.35 -1.08
N ALA A 253 -0.67 3.83 -0.41
CA ALA A 253 -0.42 2.39 -0.34
C ALA A 253 -1.63 1.64 0.23
N ALA A 254 -2.22 2.17 1.31
CA ALA A 254 -3.36 1.55 1.99
C ALA A 254 -4.64 1.55 1.11
N VAL A 255 -4.97 2.67 0.47
CA VAL A 255 -6.15 2.79 -0.40
C VAL A 255 -5.96 1.98 -1.68
N ASN A 256 -4.77 2.02 -2.28
CA ASN A 256 -4.44 1.23 -3.46
C ASN A 256 -4.56 -0.28 -3.17
N ALA A 257 -3.99 -0.74 -2.06
CA ALA A 257 -4.05 -2.14 -1.66
C ALA A 257 -5.49 -2.64 -1.50
N VAL A 258 -6.32 -1.95 -0.70
CA VAL A 258 -7.69 -2.42 -0.45
C VAL A 258 -8.53 -2.40 -1.71
N THR A 259 -8.32 -1.42 -2.60
CA THR A 259 -9.03 -1.32 -3.88
C THR A 259 -8.61 -2.44 -4.84
N ALA A 260 -7.31 -2.69 -4.95
CA ALA A 260 -6.77 -3.74 -5.82
C ALA A 260 -7.17 -5.14 -5.30
N ILE A 261 -6.98 -5.43 -4.01
CA ILE A 261 -7.29 -6.72 -3.42
C ILE A 261 -8.78 -7.05 -3.54
N ALA A 262 -9.68 -6.10 -3.31
CA ALA A 262 -11.12 -6.31 -3.49
C ALA A 262 -11.49 -6.74 -4.94
N SER A 263 -10.77 -6.23 -5.93
CA SER A 263 -10.94 -6.64 -7.33
C SER A 263 -10.32 -8.00 -7.62
N LEU A 264 -9.09 -8.23 -7.15
CA LEU A 264 -8.35 -9.48 -7.35
C LEU A 264 -8.99 -10.69 -6.65
N GLU A 265 -9.67 -10.49 -5.51
CA GLU A 265 -10.45 -11.52 -4.83
C GLU A 265 -11.67 -11.97 -5.66
N THR A 266 -12.23 -11.06 -6.46
CA THR A 266 -13.35 -11.37 -7.34
C THR A 266 -12.86 -12.07 -8.61
N ASP A 267 -11.82 -11.55 -9.23
CA ASP A 267 -11.23 -12.06 -10.46
C ASP A 267 -9.76 -11.59 -10.56
N PRO A 268 -8.79 -12.49 -10.30
CA PRO A 268 -7.37 -12.13 -10.29
C PRO A 268 -6.83 -11.78 -11.69
N ALA A 269 -7.48 -12.24 -12.77
CA ALA A 269 -7.06 -11.96 -14.13
C ALA A 269 -7.60 -10.62 -14.66
N ARG A 270 -8.62 -10.04 -14.00
CA ARG A 270 -9.24 -8.80 -14.46
C ARG A 270 -8.32 -7.61 -14.23
N PRO A 271 -8.03 -6.77 -15.25
CA PRO A 271 -7.19 -5.60 -15.11
C PRO A 271 -7.68 -4.63 -14.03
N LEU A 272 -6.74 -4.07 -13.25
CA LEU A 272 -7.03 -3.10 -12.19
C LEU A 272 -7.19 -1.67 -12.70
N GLN A 273 -6.97 -1.44 -14.00
CA GLN A 273 -7.10 -0.16 -14.66
C GLN A 273 -8.50 0.44 -14.41
N THR A 274 -8.56 1.77 -14.25
CA THR A 274 -9.77 2.57 -14.01
C THR A 274 -10.41 2.45 -12.63
N LEU A 275 -9.92 1.59 -11.74
CA LEU A 275 -10.40 1.54 -10.37
C LEU A 275 -10.07 2.84 -9.65
N ALA A 276 -11.10 3.49 -9.11
CA ALA A 276 -10.94 4.72 -8.36
C ALA A 276 -10.26 4.48 -7.00
N LEU A 277 -9.43 5.43 -6.56
CA LEU A 277 -8.76 5.44 -5.25
C LEU A 277 -9.46 6.48 -4.34
N PRO A 278 -10.48 6.09 -3.59
CA PRO A 278 -11.31 7.05 -2.85
C PRO A 278 -10.55 7.75 -1.73
N GLY A 279 -10.69 9.07 -1.64
CA GLY A 279 -10.09 9.87 -0.58
C GLY A 279 -8.63 10.25 -0.81
N VAL A 280 -8.04 9.82 -1.91
CA VAL A 280 -6.72 10.26 -2.36
C VAL A 280 -6.85 11.57 -3.14
N ILE A 281 -6.00 12.54 -2.83
CA ILE A 281 -5.97 13.85 -3.49
C ILE A 281 -4.84 13.83 -4.53
N PRO A 282 -5.12 14.16 -5.81
CA PRO A 282 -4.09 14.18 -6.84
C PRO A 282 -3.08 15.32 -6.62
N PRO A 283 -1.88 15.25 -7.22
CA PRO A 283 -1.00 16.39 -7.35
C PRO A 283 -1.69 17.56 -8.04
N ALA A 284 -1.27 18.80 -7.74
CA ALA A 284 -1.70 19.98 -8.48
C ALA A 284 -1.40 19.82 -9.99
N LEU A 285 -2.21 20.44 -10.84
CA LEU A 285 -2.10 20.26 -12.30
C LEU A 285 -0.67 20.44 -12.86
N PRO A 286 0.13 21.43 -12.41
CA PRO A 286 1.52 21.57 -12.87
C PRO A 286 2.48 20.46 -12.41
N ASP A 287 2.14 19.75 -11.36
CA ASP A 287 2.95 18.68 -10.77
C ASP A 287 2.54 17.28 -11.26
N ARG A 288 1.55 17.19 -12.16
CA ARG A 288 1.08 15.91 -12.73
C ARG A 288 2.04 15.46 -13.82
N TRP A 289 2.44 14.22 -13.77
CA TRP A 289 3.29 13.62 -14.81
C TRP A 289 2.57 13.50 -16.14
N THR A 290 3.28 13.80 -17.22
CA THR A 290 2.80 13.57 -18.59
C THR A 290 2.68 12.09 -18.90
N MET A 291 2.08 11.73 -20.03
CA MET A 291 1.97 10.34 -20.46
C MET A 291 3.36 9.71 -20.69
N GLU A 292 4.29 10.46 -21.26
CA GLU A 292 5.67 10.04 -21.51
C GLU A 292 6.42 9.75 -20.20
N GLU A 293 6.27 10.64 -19.21
CA GLU A 293 6.88 10.47 -17.89
C GLU A 293 6.30 9.25 -17.15
N ARG A 294 4.98 9.04 -17.21
CA ARG A 294 4.35 7.85 -16.63
C ARG A 294 4.80 6.57 -17.34
N ASN A 295 4.98 6.61 -18.67
CA ASN A 295 5.51 5.47 -19.41
C ASN A 295 6.94 5.11 -18.98
N VAL A 296 7.80 6.10 -18.71
CA VAL A 296 9.14 5.85 -18.13
C VAL A 296 9.00 5.15 -16.78
N LEU A 297 8.16 5.65 -15.88
CA LEU A 297 7.93 5.05 -14.57
C LEU A 297 7.44 3.60 -14.63
N LEU A 298 6.55 3.29 -15.60
CA LEU A 298 6.08 1.90 -15.80
C LEU A 298 7.23 0.97 -16.20
N HIS A 299 8.19 1.44 -17.00
CA HIS A 299 9.38 0.67 -17.35
C HIS A 299 10.35 0.52 -16.18
N ASP A 300 10.31 1.45 -15.23
CA ASP A 300 11.12 1.44 -14.01
C ASP A 300 10.42 0.68 -12.85
N GLY A 301 9.36 -0.10 -13.13
CA GLY A 301 8.66 -0.92 -12.14
C GLY A 301 7.78 -0.11 -11.17
N ILE A 302 7.35 1.09 -11.56
CA ILE A 302 6.48 1.96 -10.76
C ILE A 302 5.08 1.98 -11.36
N ALA A 303 4.09 1.62 -10.56
CA ALA A 303 2.68 1.71 -10.90
C ALA A 303 2.25 3.18 -11.03
N THR A 304 1.32 3.45 -11.94
CA THR A 304 0.87 4.81 -12.25
C THR A 304 -0.63 4.99 -12.07
N PHE A 305 -1.03 6.23 -11.84
CA PHE A 305 -2.42 6.64 -11.75
C PHE A 305 -2.74 7.69 -12.81
N MET A 306 -4.04 7.83 -13.10
CA MET A 306 -4.58 8.92 -13.90
C MET A 306 -5.56 9.76 -13.05
N VAL A 307 -5.71 11.02 -13.41
CA VAL A 307 -6.69 11.90 -12.80
C VAL A 307 -7.83 12.12 -13.79
N GLN A 308 -9.02 11.68 -13.41
CA GLN A 308 -10.24 11.80 -14.18
C GLN A 308 -10.97 13.11 -13.87
N SER A 309 -12.04 13.39 -14.59
CA SER A 309 -12.90 14.57 -14.34
C SER A 309 -13.37 14.60 -12.88
N GLY A 310 -13.36 15.79 -12.26
CA GLY A 310 -13.69 15.95 -10.86
C GLY A 310 -12.57 15.58 -9.88
N ASP A 311 -11.32 15.58 -10.35
CA ASP A 311 -10.11 15.22 -9.59
C ASP A 311 -10.15 13.81 -8.97
N VAL A 312 -10.90 12.90 -9.60
CA VAL A 312 -10.93 11.49 -9.20
C VAL A 312 -9.64 10.82 -9.61
N VAL A 313 -8.91 10.30 -8.64
CA VAL A 313 -7.71 9.50 -8.88
C VAL A 313 -8.12 8.05 -9.18
N ALA A 314 -7.60 7.49 -10.26
CA ALA A 314 -7.83 6.10 -10.63
C ALA A 314 -6.52 5.42 -11.04
N ILE A 315 -6.43 4.12 -10.81
CA ILE A 315 -5.31 3.30 -11.27
C ILE A 315 -5.21 3.39 -12.80
N GLU A 316 -4.06 3.77 -13.34
CA GLU A 316 -3.78 3.70 -14.78
C GLU A 316 -3.21 2.33 -15.15
N ARG A 317 -2.14 1.92 -14.49
CA ARG A 317 -1.59 0.57 -14.61
C ARG A 317 -0.89 0.14 -13.32
N GLN A 318 -1.25 -1.04 -12.82
CA GLN A 318 -0.69 -1.61 -11.59
C GLN A 318 0.39 -2.61 -11.96
N VAL A 319 1.62 -2.12 -12.13
CA VAL A 319 2.78 -2.97 -12.41
C VAL A 319 3.45 -3.44 -11.11
N THR A 320 4.16 -4.56 -11.20
CA THR A 320 5.10 -4.99 -10.15
C THR A 320 6.44 -4.25 -10.31
N MET A 321 7.30 -4.38 -9.32
CA MET A 321 8.68 -3.84 -9.42
C MET A 321 9.63 -4.77 -10.20
N TYR A 322 9.11 -5.83 -10.83
CA TYR A 322 9.91 -6.77 -11.62
C TYR A 322 10.26 -6.21 -12.99
N GLN A 323 11.53 -6.20 -13.34
CA GLN A 323 12.04 -5.62 -14.58
C GLN A 323 12.95 -6.56 -15.35
N THR A 324 13.69 -7.41 -14.63
CA THR A 324 14.71 -8.29 -15.22
C THR A 324 14.66 -9.71 -14.66
N ASN A 325 14.99 -10.67 -15.49
CA ASN A 325 15.13 -12.08 -15.10
C ASN A 325 16.48 -12.35 -14.38
N VAL A 326 16.71 -13.60 -14.01
CA VAL A 326 17.91 -14.04 -13.28
C VAL A 326 19.23 -13.82 -14.05
N TRP A 327 19.16 -13.54 -15.34
CA TRP A 327 20.33 -13.22 -16.19
C TRP A 327 20.46 -11.71 -16.44
N ASN A 328 19.75 -10.88 -15.69
CA ASN A 328 19.68 -9.42 -15.85
C ASN A 328 19.22 -8.96 -17.25
N MET A 329 18.41 -9.78 -17.93
CA MET A 329 17.79 -9.40 -19.20
C MET A 329 16.39 -8.84 -18.93
N PRO A 330 15.96 -7.79 -19.66
CA PRO A 330 14.59 -7.27 -19.57
C PRO A 330 13.56 -8.39 -19.72
N ASP A 331 12.63 -8.48 -18.81
CA ASP A 331 11.65 -9.56 -18.77
C ASP A 331 10.27 -9.04 -18.32
N PRO A 332 9.25 -9.08 -19.18
CA PRO A 332 7.90 -8.65 -18.85
C PRO A 332 7.03 -9.75 -18.23
N SER A 333 7.57 -10.93 -17.90
CA SER A 333 6.77 -12.10 -17.46
C SER A 333 5.91 -11.83 -16.24
N TYR A 334 6.34 -10.94 -15.35
CA TYR A 334 5.61 -10.54 -14.15
C TYR A 334 5.29 -9.03 -14.13
N LEU A 335 5.16 -8.42 -15.29
CA LEU A 335 4.97 -6.97 -15.40
C LEU A 335 3.73 -6.49 -14.62
N ASP A 336 2.58 -7.08 -14.84
CA ASP A 336 1.34 -6.66 -14.19
C ASP A 336 1.06 -7.46 -12.91
N VAL A 337 0.55 -6.82 -11.87
CA VAL A 337 0.18 -7.45 -10.59
C VAL A 337 -0.82 -8.60 -10.77
N ASN A 338 -1.63 -8.55 -11.83
CA ASN A 338 -2.55 -9.63 -12.17
C ASN A 338 -1.84 -10.96 -12.42
N THR A 339 -0.63 -10.95 -12.97
CA THR A 339 0.12 -12.19 -13.25
C THR A 339 0.45 -12.98 -11.97
N PRO A 340 1.17 -12.44 -10.96
CA PRO A 340 1.40 -13.18 -9.72
C PRO A 340 0.10 -13.47 -8.96
N ALA A 341 -0.92 -12.60 -9.01
CA ALA A 341 -2.21 -12.88 -8.39
C ALA A 341 -2.90 -14.09 -9.02
N THR A 342 -2.96 -14.15 -10.35
CA THR A 342 -3.55 -15.28 -11.09
C THR A 342 -2.80 -16.58 -10.85
N LEU A 343 -1.45 -16.54 -10.90
CA LEU A 343 -0.63 -17.71 -10.62
C LEU A 343 -0.79 -18.21 -9.18
N GLY A 344 -0.89 -17.30 -8.21
CA GLY A 344 -1.18 -17.63 -6.81
C GLY A 344 -2.52 -18.33 -6.67
N TYR A 345 -3.57 -17.82 -7.33
CA TYR A 345 -4.89 -18.43 -7.33
C TYR A 345 -4.89 -19.83 -8.00
N ILE A 346 -4.24 -20.00 -9.15
CA ILE A 346 -4.13 -21.30 -9.82
C ILE A 346 -3.42 -22.34 -8.92
N ARG A 347 -2.33 -21.92 -8.26
CA ARG A 347 -1.59 -22.78 -7.31
C ARG A 347 -2.48 -23.19 -6.13
N TYR A 348 -3.20 -22.24 -5.54
CA TYR A 348 -4.16 -22.51 -4.49
C TYR A 348 -5.27 -23.46 -4.96
N ALA A 349 -5.92 -23.18 -6.09
CA ALA A 349 -7.00 -23.98 -6.63
C ALA A 349 -6.56 -25.43 -6.93
N THR A 350 -5.34 -25.59 -7.44
CA THR A 350 -4.74 -26.92 -7.71
C THR A 350 -4.54 -27.70 -6.42
N ARG A 351 -3.94 -27.10 -5.38
CA ARG A 351 -3.76 -27.75 -4.06
C ARG A 351 -5.10 -28.11 -3.43
N ALA A 352 -6.03 -27.16 -3.42
CA ALA A 352 -7.35 -27.33 -2.85
C ALA A 352 -8.12 -28.48 -3.55
N ARG A 353 -8.08 -28.54 -4.89
CA ARG A 353 -8.71 -29.62 -5.67
C ARG A 353 -8.20 -31.00 -5.29
N ILE A 354 -6.87 -31.16 -5.22
CA ILE A 354 -6.25 -32.45 -4.91
C ILE A 354 -6.56 -32.85 -3.45
N LEU A 355 -6.43 -31.95 -2.50
CA LEU A 355 -6.73 -32.22 -1.09
C LEU A 355 -8.22 -32.54 -0.85
N GLN A 356 -9.13 -31.87 -1.56
CA GLN A 356 -10.56 -32.12 -1.45
C GLN A 356 -10.99 -33.44 -2.07
N LYS A 357 -10.45 -33.77 -3.24
CA LYS A 357 -10.85 -34.98 -3.99
C LYS A 357 -10.20 -36.26 -3.46
N PHE A 358 -8.95 -36.17 -3.02
CA PHE A 358 -8.15 -37.34 -2.66
C PHE A 358 -7.58 -37.27 -1.23
N PRO A 359 -8.38 -36.90 -0.22
CA PRO A 359 -7.88 -36.88 1.16
C PRO A 359 -7.49 -38.28 1.59
N ARG A 360 -6.23 -38.46 2.02
CA ARG A 360 -5.73 -39.73 2.56
C ARG A 360 -5.85 -40.94 1.59
N HIS A 361 -5.82 -40.70 0.26
CA HIS A 361 -5.78 -41.81 -0.70
C HIS A 361 -4.38 -42.42 -0.76
N LYS A 362 -4.35 -43.74 -0.95
CA LYS A 362 -3.13 -44.48 -1.27
C LYS A 362 -2.76 -44.19 -2.74
N LEU A 363 -1.47 -44.12 -3.05
CA LEU A 363 -0.99 -43.98 -4.42
C LEU A 363 -0.79 -45.36 -5.05
N ALA A 364 -1.27 -45.56 -6.25
CA ALA A 364 -1.02 -46.72 -7.08
C ALA A 364 -0.61 -46.36 -8.47
N SER A 365 0.12 -47.23 -9.15
CA SER A 365 0.43 -47.07 -10.57
C SER A 365 -0.79 -47.32 -11.44
N ASP A 366 -0.86 -46.71 -12.59
CA ASP A 366 -1.92 -46.94 -13.57
C ASP A 366 -1.95 -48.44 -13.96
N GLY A 367 -3.16 -48.96 -14.13
CA GLY A 367 -3.36 -50.38 -14.43
C GLY A 367 -3.34 -51.34 -13.23
N THR A 368 -3.06 -50.86 -11.99
CA THR A 368 -3.12 -51.68 -10.79
C THR A 368 -4.55 -52.11 -10.53
N ARG A 369 -4.73 -53.42 -10.21
CA ARG A 369 -6.04 -53.99 -9.83
C ARG A 369 -6.27 -53.87 -8.34
N PHE A 370 -7.37 -53.26 -7.94
CA PHE A 370 -7.79 -53.16 -6.54
C PHE A 370 -9.33 -53.36 -6.43
N GLY A 371 -9.80 -53.77 -5.26
CA GLY A 371 -11.22 -53.96 -5.02
C GLY A 371 -12.02 -52.66 -4.99
N PRO A 372 -13.34 -52.73 -5.23
CA PRO A 372 -14.18 -51.53 -5.20
C PRO A 372 -14.21 -50.89 -3.83
N GLY A 373 -14.35 -49.56 -3.79
CA GLY A 373 -14.43 -48.74 -2.58
C GLY A 373 -13.11 -48.51 -1.83
N GLN A 374 -11.98 -48.90 -2.43
CA GLN A 374 -10.66 -48.55 -1.86
C GLN A 374 -10.32 -47.09 -2.16
N ALA A 375 -9.82 -46.36 -1.11
CA ALA A 375 -9.30 -45.01 -1.26
C ALA A 375 -7.91 -45.08 -1.91
N ILE A 376 -7.89 -45.23 -3.23
CA ILE A 376 -6.68 -45.34 -4.06
C ILE A 376 -6.81 -44.36 -5.23
N VAL A 377 -5.72 -43.69 -5.55
CA VAL A 377 -5.63 -42.79 -6.70
C VAL A 377 -4.41 -43.12 -7.54
N THR A 378 -4.53 -42.94 -8.85
CA THR A 378 -3.45 -43.16 -9.84
C THR A 378 -3.12 -41.89 -10.57
N PRO A 379 -1.94 -41.78 -11.21
CA PRO A 379 -1.56 -40.59 -11.99
C PRO A 379 -2.60 -40.19 -13.05
N SER A 380 -3.21 -41.16 -13.74
CA SER A 380 -4.25 -40.86 -14.75
C SER A 380 -5.50 -40.22 -14.14
N VAL A 381 -5.90 -40.64 -12.92
CA VAL A 381 -7.04 -40.07 -12.20
C VAL A 381 -6.74 -38.64 -11.77
N ILE A 382 -5.55 -38.40 -11.18
CA ILE A 382 -5.11 -37.05 -10.81
C ILE A 382 -5.06 -36.14 -12.05
N ARG A 383 -4.48 -36.62 -13.14
CA ARG A 383 -4.43 -35.92 -14.43
C ARG A 383 -5.84 -35.53 -14.92
N GLY A 384 -6.81 -36.43 -14.81
CA GLY A 384 -8.21 -36.16 -15.18
C GLY A 384 -8.81 -35.01 -14.37
N GLU A 385 -8.57 -34.99 -13.04
CA GLU A 385 -9.06 -33.90 -12.17
C GLU A 385 -8.37 -32.57 -12.44
N LEU A 386 -7.08 -32.55 -12.75
CA LEU A 386 -6.36 -31.32 -13.11
C LEU A 386 -6.83 -30.76 -14.47
N LEU A 387 -7.15 -31.63 -15.42
CA LEU A 387 -7.74 -31.21 -16.70
C LEU A 387 -9.17 -30.66 -16.50
N ALA A 388 -9.96 -31.25 -15.58
CA ALA A 388 -11.27 -30.71 -15.24
C ALA A 388 -11.17 -29.33 -14.58
N LEU A 389 -10.26 -29.18 -13.61
CA LEU A 389 -9.99 -27.88 -12.99
C LEU A 389 -9.58 -26.83 -14.00
N TYR A 390 -8.68 -27.18 -14.94
CA TYR A 390 -8.21 -26.21 -15.93
C TYR A 390 -9.35 -25.74 -16.85
N ARG A 391 -10.29 -26.62 -17.22
CA ARG A 391 -11.50 -26.22 -17.97
C ARG A 391 -12.39 -25.27 -17.18
N GLU A 392 -12.59 -25.51 -15.89
CA GLU A 392 -13.33 -24.61 -15.01
C GLU A 392 -12.67 -23.21 -14.96
N LEU A 393 -11.35 -23.18 -14.88
CA LEU A 393 -10.57 -21.93 -14.89
C LEU A 393 -10.63 -21.22 -16.27
N GLU A 394 -10.64 -21.99 -17.37
CA GLU A 394 -10.80 -21.46 -18.73
C GLU A 394 -12.21 -20.90 -18.96
N GLU A 395 -13.25 -21.61 -18.51
CA GLU A 395 -14.63 -21.13 -18.53
C GLU A 395 -14.82 -19.85 -17.69
N ALA A 396 -14.08 -19.71 -16.60
CA ALA A 396 -14.04 -18.49 -15.77
C ALA A 396 -13.20 -17.36 -16.42
N GLY A 397 -12.50 -17.62 -17.52
CA GLY A 397 -11.64 -16.64 -18.20
C GLY A 397 -10.32 -16.33 -17.48
N ILE A 398 -9.89 -17.19 -16.54
CA ILE A 398 -8.67 -17.01 -15.75
C ILE A 398 -7.44 -17.54 -16.51
N VAL A 399 -7.63 -18.58 -17.30
CA VAL A 399 -6.60 -19.21 -18.15
C VAL A 399 -7.13 -19.41 -19.57
N GLU A 400 -6.25 -19.72 -20.49
CA GLU A 400 -6.57 -20.02 -21.89
C GLU A 400 -5.73 -21.19 -22.40
N ASN A 401 -6.07 -21.71 -23.61
CA ASN A 401 -5.27 -22.70 -24.31
C ASN A 401 -5.25 -24.09 -23.65
N PHE A 402 -6.43 -24.64 -23.37
CA PHE A 402 -6.62 -25.95 -22.74
C PHE A 402 -5.88 -27.08 -23.49
N ASP A 403 -5.86 -27.08 -24.82
CA ASP A 403 -5.24 -28.17 -25.60
C ASP A 403 -3.73 -28.22 -25.37
N GLN A 404 -3.06 -27.06 -25.24
CA GLN A 404 -1.65 -26.98 -24.91
C GLN A 404 -1.40 -27.48 -23.47
N TYR A 405 -2.20 -27.00 -22.52
CA TYR A 405 -2.09 -27.47 -21.13
C TYR A 405 -2.25 -29.00 -21.04
N LYS A 406 -3.25 -29.56 -21.76
CA LYS A 406 -3.50 -30.99 -21.81
C LYS A 406 -2.32 -31.78 -22.40
N ALA A 407 -1.64 -31.22 -23.40
CA ALA A 407 -0.49 -31.84 -24.02
C ALA A 407 0.73 -31.86 -23.09
N ASP A 408 0.94 -30.74 -22.38
CA ASP A 408 2.14 -30.51 -21.56
C ASP A 408 2.00 -31.05 -20.13
N LEU A 409 0.76 -31.30 -19.64
CA LEU A 409 0.54 -31.81 -18.28
C LEU A 409 1.09 -33.21 -18.11
N ILE A 410 2.10 -33.33 -17.24
CA ILE A 410 2.70 -34.59 -16.84
C ILE A 410 2.35 -34.85 -15.38
N VAL A 411 1.83 -36.03 -15.08
CA VAL A 411 1.56 -36.51 -13.71
C VAL A 411 2.18 -37.88 -13.57
N GLU A 412 3.16 -38.00 -12.69
CA GLU A 412 3.91 -39.23 -12.47
C GLU A 412 3.93 -39.60 -10.99
N ARG A 413 3.95 -40.90 -10.72
CA ARG A 413 4.22 -41.40 -9.37
C ARG A 413 5.71 -41.47 -9.14
N ASN A 414 6.19 -40.95 -7.99
CA ASN A 414 7.56 -41.18 -7.58
C ASN A 414 7.81 -42.67 -7.40
N LYS A 415 8.95 -43.17 -7.86
CA LYS A 415 9.30 -44.61 -7.80
C LYS A 415 9.72 -45.07 -6.41
N ASP A 416 10.08 -44.11 -5.54
CA ASP A 416 10.62 -44.37 -4.21
C ASP A 416 9.52 -44.45 -3.11
N ASP A 417 8.22 -44.25 -3.48
CA ASP A 417 7.07 -44.28 -2.58
C ASP A 417 6.09 -45.44 -2.92
#